data_cd4a37f4cb384f4d86c257d769af143b
#
_entry.id   cd4a37f4cb384f4d86c257d769af143b
#
_cell.length_a   1.000
_cell.length_b   1.000
_cell.length_c   1.000
_cell.angle_alpha   90.00
_cell.angle_beta   90.00
_cell.angle_gamma   90.00
#
_symmetry.space_group_name_H-M   'P 1'
#
loop_
_entity.id
_entity.type
_entity.pdbx_description
1 polymer ?
#
loop_
_entity_poly.entity_id
_entity_poly.type
_entity_poly.pdbx_seq_one_letter_code
_entity_poly.pdbx_strand_id
1 'polypeptide(L)'
;MTRGGNEVLPDISLEVETGSITGLLGPSGAGKTTLMRAIVGVQIVRSGEVEVLGEPAGSPALRARVGYVTQAPSVYGDLTVRENLDYFARVLGAPSKRVNQMIRTVNLRGLGDRAVSDTSGGQRSRVSLATALLSEPELLVLDEPTTGLDPVLRDELWRTFRELADRGVTLLVSSHVMDEAAHCDQLLLLRDGALLAAETPGSLLRRTRTEDLDEAFLRLVRRGGRKGAGARRRRAR
;
A
#
# COMPACT_ATOMS: atom_id res chain seq x y z
N MET A 1 9.64 4.79 -15.16
CA MET A 1 8.47 3.91 -15.41
C MET A 1 7.44 4.63 -16.27
N THR A 2 6.78 3.95 -17.21
CA THR A 2 5.81 4.60 -18.12
C THR A 2 4.48 3.86 -18.14
N ARG A 3 3.38 4.61 -18.33
CA ARG A 3 2.03 4.09 -18.53
C ARG A 3 1.40 4.80 -19.74
N GLY A 4 0.92 4.02 -20.74
CA GLY A 4 0.33 4.60 -21.97
C GLY A 4 1.27 5.54 -22.74
N GLY A 5 2.59 5.31 -22.71
CA GLY A 5 3.59 6.16 -23.37
C GLY A 5 4.09 7.35 -22.53
N ASN A 6 3.39 7.73 -21.46
CA ASN A 6 3.81 8.82 -20.57
C ASN A 6 4.69 8.31 -19.42
N GLU A 7 5.74 9.05 -19.11
CA GLU A 7 6.63 8.76 -17.97
C GLU A 7 5.93 9.17 -16.67
N VAL A 8 5.66 8.17 -15.80
CA VAL A 8 4.94 8.38 -14.53
C VAL A 8 5.90 8.55 -13.38
N LEU A 9 7.00 7.78 -13.37
CA LEU A 9 8.03 7.80 -12.34
C LEU A 9 9.39 7.89 -13.03
N PRO A 10 9.90 9.09 -13.27
CA PRO A 10 11.13 9.30 -14.04
C PRO A 10 12.38 8.82 -13.30
N ASP A 11 12.51 9.18 -12.03
CA ASP A 11 13.68 8.88 -11.22
C ASP A 11 13.26 8.84 -9.74
N ILE A 12 13.19 7.64 -9.18
CA ILE A 12 12.84 7.40 -7.77
C ILE A 12 13.81 6.38 -7.18
N SER A 13 14.44 6.76 -6.08
CA SER A 13 15.18 5.88 -5.19
C SER A 13 14.56 5.95 -3.82
N LEU A 14 14.23 4.80 -3.24
CA LEU A 14 13.64 4.68 -1.92
C LEU A 14 13.95 3.31 -1.32
N GLU A 15 13.85 3.24 -0.01
CA GLU A 15 13.94 2.00 0.76
C GLU A 15 12.72 1.89 1.67
N VAL A 16 12.28 0.65 1.93
CA VAL A 16 11.21 0.30 2.86
C VAL A 16 11.81 -0.55 3.97
N GLU A 17 11.65 -0.10 5.20
CA GLU A 17 12.24 -0.74 6.38
C GLU A 17 11.47 -2.01 6.75
N THR A 18 12.19 -3.12 6.98
CA THR A 18 11.58 -4.41 7.31
C THR A 18 10.86 -4.35 8.67
N GLY A 19 9.68 -5.00 8.75
CA GLY A 19 8.89 -5.07 9.99
C GLY A 19 8.25 -3.75 10.40
N SER A 20 8.14 -2.78 9.48
CA SER A 20 7.54 -1.47 9.71
C SER A 20 6.30 -1.24 8.85
N ILE A 21 5.53 -0.21 9.20
CA ILE A 21 4.46 0.33 8.37
C ILE A 21 4.98 1.56 7.64
N THR A 22 5.17 1.46 6.33
CA THR A 22 5.54 2.58 5.47
C THR A 22 4.32 3.12 4.73
N GLY A 23 3.98 4.38 4.96
CA GLY A 23 2.92 5.09 4.25
C GLY A 23 3.42 5.69 2.93
N LEU A 24 2.86 5.28 1.81
CA LEU A 24 3.08 5.90 0.50
C LEU A 24 1.97 6.91 0.23
N LEU A 25 2.21 8.18 0.56
CA LEU A 25 1.21 9.23 0.58
C LEU A 25 1.37 10.20 -0.58
N GLY A 26 0.24 10.75 -1.02
CA GLY A 26 0.21 11.75 -2.09
C GLY A 26 -1.13 11.79 -2.82
N PRO A 27 -1.37 12.84 -3.62
CA PRO A 27 -2.62 13.01 -4.34
C PRO A 27 -2.88 11.89 -5.35
N SER A 28 -4.13 11.79 -5.82
CA SER A 28 -4.47 10.89 -6.93
C SER A 28 -3.65 11.25 -8.17
N GLY A 29 -3.13 10.24 -8.87
CA GLY A 29 -2.25 10.42 -10.03
C GLY A 29 -0.78 10.67 -9.70
N ALA A 30 -0.37 10.76 -8.44
CA ALA A 30 1.03 10.97 -8.05
C ALA A 30 1.98 9.82 -8.46
N GLY A 31 1.47 8.64 -8.85
CA GLY A 31 2.26 7.49 -9.24
C GLY A 31 2.28 6.35 -8.21
N LYS A 32 1.56 6.46 -7.08
CA LYS A 32 1.54 5.47 -5.99
C LYS A 32 1.28 4.04 -6.48
N THR A 33 0.15 3.80 -7.15
CA THR A 33 -0.21 2.49 -7.71
C THR A 33 0.81 1.98 -8.72
N THR A 34 1.42 2.87 -9.52
CA THR A 34 2.47 2.49 -10.48
C THR A 34 3.72 1.99 -9.76
N LEU A 35 4.13 2.67 -8.70
CA LEU A 35 5.25 2.26 -7.86
C LEU A 35 4.96 0.91 -7.18
N MET A 36 3.79 0.76 -6.55
CA MET A 36 3.38 -0.50 -5.92
C MET A 36 3.36 -1.66 -6.90
N ARG A 37 2.83 -1.44 -8.11
CA ARG A 37 2.85 -2.46 -9.18
C ARG A 37 4.25 -2.83 -9.64
N ALA A 38 5.20 -1.90 -9.60
CA ALA A 38 6.60 -2.21 -9.87
C ALA A 38 7.21 -3.08 -8.76
N ILE A 39 6.92 -2.76 -7.49
CA ILE A 39 7.37 -3.53 -6.32
C ILE A 39 6.82 -4.96 -6.36
N VAL A 40 5.54 -5.16 -6.68
CA VAL A 40 4.96 -6.51 -6.80
C VAL A 40 5.28 -7.20 -8.15
N GLY A 41 6.04 -6.55 -9.04
CA GLY A 41 6.53 -7.14 -10.27
C GLY A 41 5.52 -7.23 -11.42
N VAL A 42 4.38 -6.52 -11.34
CA VAL A 42 3.35 -6.50 -12.41
C VAL A 42 3.45 -5.26 -13.32
N GLN A 43 4.42 -4.39 -13.07
CA GLN A 43 4.72 -3.20 -13.89
C GLN A 43 6.12 -3.32 -14.48
N ILE A 44 6.23 -3.10 -15.80
CA ILE A 44 7.53 -3.09 -16.46
C ILE A 44 8.32 -1.84 -16.06
N VAL A 45 9.53 -2.06 -15.54
CA VAL A 45 10.51 -1.02 -15.22
C VAL A 45 11.46 -0.89 -16.42
N ARG A 46 11.53 0.31 -17.02
CA ARG A 46 12.37 0.54 -18.22
C ARG A 46 13.85 0.72 -17.89
N SER A 47 14.14 1.31 -16.74
CA SER A 47 15.51 1.59 -16.27
C SER A 47 15.54 1.59 -14.74
N GLY A 48 16.68 1.33 -14.17
CA GLY A 48 16.85 1.13 -12.72
C GLY A 48 16.49 -0.29 -12.31
N GLU A 49 16.59 -0.54 -11.03
CA GLU A 49 16.38 -1.86 -10.40
C GLU A 49 15.32 -1.74 -9.30
N VAL A 50 14.54 -2.79 -9.12
CA VAL A 50 13.61 -2.93 -7.99
C VAL A 50 13.90 -4.26 -7.32
N GLU A 51 14.44 -4.18 -6.13
CA GLU A 51 14.72 -5.33 -5.28
C GLU A 51 13.66 -5.42 -4.18
N VAL A 52 13.18 -6.61 -3.87
CA VAL A 52 12.18 -6.88 -2.87
C VAL A 52 12.59 -8.11 -2.08
N LEU A 53 12.77 -7.97 -0.76
CA LEU A 53 13.21 -9.06 0.12
C LEU A 53 14.48 -9.79 -0.38
N GLY A 54 15.41 -9.03 -0.99
CA GLY A 54 16.66 -9.55 -1.53
C GLY A 54 16.56 -10.20 -2.92
N GLU A 55 15.41 -10.09 -3.59
CA GLU A 55 15.14 -10.69 -4.89
C GLU A 55 14.68 -9.63 -5.90
N PRO A 56 14.96 -9.78 -7.21
CA PRO A 56 14.38 -8.91 -8.23
C PRO A 56 12.85 -8.94 -8.18
N ALA A 57 12.19 -7.78 -8.27
CA ALA A 57 10.75 -7.67 -8.26
C ALA A 57 10.10 -8.55 -9.35
N GLY A 58 9.06 -9.30 -8.98
CA GLY A 58 8.37 -10.25 -9.87
C GLY A 58 9.04 -11.62 -9.98
N SER A 59 10.16 -11.86 -9.28
CA SER A 59 10.80 -13.17 -9.19
C SER A 59 9.80 -14.23 -8.67
N PRO A 60 9.84 -15.48 -9.19
CA PRO A 60 9.00 -16.56 -8.70
C PRO A 60 9.13 -16.81 -7.18
N ALA A 61 10.30 -16.55 -6.61
CA ALA A 61 10.58 -16.69 -5.17
C ALA A 61 9.73 -15.74 -4.31
N LEU A 62 9.25 -14.63 -4.86
CA LEU A 62 8.45 -13.63 -4.15
C LEU A 62 6.95 -13.95 -4.11
N ARG A 63 6.44 -14.86 -4.94
CA ARG A 63 4.98 -15.10 -5.10
C ARG A 63 4.25 -15.45 -3.82
N ALA A 64 4.88 -16.20 -2.92
CA ALA A 64 4.30 -16.54 -1.62
C ALA A 64 4.71 -15.58 -0.50
N ARG A 65 5.78 -14.78 -0.72
CA ARG A 65 6.35 -13.88 0.28
C ARG A 65 5.78 -12.46 0.21
N VAL A 66 5.12 -12.10 -0.90
CA VAL A 66 4.54 -10.76 -1.12
C VAL A 66 3.04 -10.88 -1.30
N GLY A 67 2.26 -10.27 -0.41
CA GLY A 67 0.83 -10.10 -0.53
C GLY A 67 0.50 -8.76 -1.20
N TYR A 68 -0.48 -8.73 -2.10
CA TYR A 68 -0.92 -7.49 -2.74
C TYR A 68 -2.45 -7.34 -2.67
N VAL A 69 -2.90 -6.24 -2.08
CA VAL A 69 -4.31 -5.83 -2.07
C VAL A 69 -4.47 -4.63 -2.99
N THR A 70 -5.23 -4.78 -4.04
CA THR A 70 -5.53 -3.73 -5.01
C THR A 70 -6.64 -2.82 -4.51
N GLN A 71 -6.70 -1.59 -5.02
CA GLN A 71 -7.74 -0.60 -4.68
C GLN A 71 -9.17 -1.15 -4.89
N ALA A 72 -9.41 -1.84 -6.01
CA ALA A 72 -10.65 -2.59 -6.20
C ALA A 72 -10.49 -3.99 -5.57
N PRO A 73 -11.46 -4.47 -4.77
CA PRO A 73 -11.40 -5.80 -4.20
C PRO A 73 -11.23 -6.90 -5.26
N SER A 74 -10.17 -7.70 -5.12
CA SER A 74 -9.83 -8.78 -6.08
C SER A 74 -10.38 -10.13 -5.58
N VAL A 75 -11.70 -10.19 -5.37
CA VAL A 75 -12.44 -11.37 -4.88
C VAL A 75 -13.70 -11.60 -5.71
N TYR A 76 -14.16 -12.83 -5.74
CA TYR A 76 -15.34 -13.26 -6.51
C TYR A 76 -16.61 -12.91 -5.73
N GLY A 77 -17.49 -12.09 -6.33
CA GLY A 77 -18.72 -11.63 -5.70
C GLY A 77 -19.78 -12.73 -5.51
N ASP A 78 -19.82 -13.68 -6.41
CA ASP A 78 -20.73 -14.84 -6.46
C ASP A 78 -20.35 -15.97 -5.50
N LEU A 79 -19.13 -15.96 -4.98
CA LEU A 79 -18.67 -16.88 -3.96
C LEU A 79 -18.87 -16.31 -2.55
N THR A 80 -19.07 -17.20 -1.58
CA THR A 80 -19.06 -16.82 -0.16
C THR A 80 -17.67 -16.39 0.28
N VAL A 81 -17.58 -15.70 1.42
CA VAL A 81 -16.30 -15.33 2.03
C VAL A 81 -15.40 -16.56 2.20
N ARG A 82 -15.94 -17.67 2.68
CA ARG A 82 -15.21 -18.92 2.89
C ARG A 82 -14.73 -19.52 1.57
N GLU A 83 -15.60 -19.63 0.57
CA GLU A 83 -15.25 -20.18 -0.74
C GLU A 83 -14.15 -19.36 -1.43
N ASN A 84 -14.19 -18.02 -1.33
CA ASN A 84 -13.09 -17.17 -1.79
C ASN A 84 -11.77 -17.55 -1.13
N LEU A 85 -11.76 -17.63 0.20
CA LEU A 85 -10.54 -17.96 0.95
C LEU A 85 -10.07 -19.40 0.67
N ASP A 86 -10.97 -20.36 0.55
CA ASP A 86 -10.63 -21.74 0.19
C ASP A 86 -10.03 -21.83 -1.23
N TYR A 87 -10.60 -21.07 -2.18
CA TYR A 87 -10.07 -20.97 -3.54
C TYR A 87 -8.64 -20.44 -3.54
N PHE A 88 -8.41 -19.28 -2.93
CA PHE A 88 -7.08 -18.67 -2.89
C PHE A 88 -6.09 -19.49 -2.05
N ALA A 89 -6.53 -20.13 -0.98
CA ALA A 89 -5.68 -21.05 -0.21
C ALA A 89 -5.14 -22.20 -1.09
N ARG A 90 -5.99 -22.80 -1.93
CA ARG A 90 -5.57 -23.85 -2.87
C ARG A 90 -4.58 -23.31 -3.92
N VAL A 91 -4.85 -22.12 -4.49
CA VAL A 91 -3.98 -21.47 -5.49
C VAL A 91 -2.60 -21.17 -4.90
N LEU A 92 -2.55 -20.71 -3.64
CA LEU A 92 -1.31 -20.34 -2.95
C LEU A 92 -0.63 -21.52 -2.23
N GLY A 93 -1.24 -22.71 -2.22
CA GLY A 93 -0.74 -23.87 -1.47
C GLY A 93 -0.81 -23.70 0.05
N ALA A 94 -1.67 -22.79 0.53
CA ALA A 94 -1.85 -22.55 1.96
C ALA A 94 -2.73 -23.64 2.61
N PRO A 95 -2.42 -24.06 3.86
CA PRO A 95 -3.22 -25.07 4.55
C PRO A 95 -4.65 -24.59 4.81
N SER A 96 -5.67 -25.47 4.66
CA SER A 96 -7.08 -25.14 4.84
C SER A 96 -7.42 -24.57 6.24
N LYS A 97 -6.67 -24.95 7.28
CA LYS A 97 -6.81 -24.37 8.63
C LYS A 97 -6.62 -22.85 8.66
N ARG A 98 -5.87 -22.29 7.69
CA ARG A 98 -5.62 -20.86 7.56
C ARG A 98 -6.88 -20.07 7.25
N VAL A 99 -7.82 -20.63 6.50
CA VAL A 99 -9.08 -19.96 6.14
C VAL A 99 -9.81 -19.45 7.38
N ASN A 100 -10.03 -20.33 8.36
CA ASN A 100 -10.67 -19.94 9.61
C ASN A 100 -9.84 -18.94 10.44
N GLN A 101 -8.53 -19.04 10.38
CA GLN A 101 -7.63 -18.08 11.03
C GLN A 101 -7.77 -16.70 10.37
N MET A 102 -7.74 -16.61 9.04
CA MET A 102 -7.85 -15.34 8.33
C MET A 102 -9.21 -14.67 8.54
N ILE A 103 -10.31 -15.42 8.50
CA ILE A 103 -11.65 -14.90 8.84
C ILE A 103 -11.65 -14.23 10.22
N ARG A 104 -10.94 -14.80 11.19
CA ARG A 104 -10.81 -14.21 12.53
C ARG A 104 -9.90 -12.98 12.54
N THR A 105 -8.74 -13.07 11.88
CA THR A 105 -7.74 -11.99 11.84
C THR A 105 -8.30 -10.70 11.27
N VAL A 106 -9.10 -10.80 10.19
CA VAL A 106 -9.70 -9.61 9.55
C VAL A 106 -11.11 -9.27 10.08
N ASN A 107 -11.52 -9.83 11.22
CA ASN A 107 -12.81 -9.57 11.88
C ASN A 107 -14.04 -9.82 10.97
N LEU A 108 -14.07 -10.98 10.27
CA LEU A 108 -15.19 -11.44 9.45
C LEU A 108 -15.93 -12.64 10.07
N ARG A 109 -15.87 -12.80 11.42
CA ARG A 109 -16.57 -13.85 12.13
C ARG A 109 -18.08 -13.80 11.88
N GLY A 110 -18.69 -14.96 11.61
CA GLY A 110 -20.12 -15.06 11.30
C GLY A 110 -20.50 -14.70 9.86
N LEU A 111 -19.54 -14.25 9.02
CA LEU A 111 -19.78 -13.92 7.62
C LEU A 111 -19.25 -14.97 6.63
N GLY A 112 -18.68 -16.07 7.14
CA GLY A 112 -18.04 -17.09 6.31
C GLY A 112 -18.91 -17.63 5.17
N ASP A 113 -20.18 -17.84 5.44
CA ASP A 113 -21.14 -18.43 4.50
C ASP A 113 -21.97 -17.39 3.72
N ARG A 114 -21.66 -16.08 3.90
CA ARG A 114 -22.30 -15.00 3.16
C ARG A 114 -21.60 -14.78 1.82
N ALA A 115 -22.38 -14.60 0.74
CA ALA A 115 -21.84 -14.21 -0.56
C ALA A 115 -21.13 -12.85 -0.46
N VAL A 116 -20.00 -12.70 -1.15
CA VAL A 116 -19.22 -11.45 -1.09
C VAL A 116 -20.00 -10.28 -1.69
N SER A 117 -20.86 -10.52 -2.71
CA SER A 117 -21.80 -9.51 -3.24
C SER A 117 -22.70 -8.91 -2.16
N ASP A 118 -23.10 -9.69 -1.15
CA ASP A 118 -24.02 -9.29 -0.08
C ASP A 118 -23.30 -8.66 1.13
N THR A 119 -21.99 -8.43 1.00
CA THR A 119 -21.19 -7.79 2.04
C THR A 119 -21.03 -6.28 1.77
N SER A 120 -20.76 -5.50 2.83
CA SER A 120 -20.42 -4.08 2.69
C SER A 120 -19.08 -3.89 1.96
N GLY A 121 -18.82 -2.68 1.44
CA GLY A 121 -17.52 -2.34 0.83
C GLY A 121 -16.34 -2.63 1.75
N GLY A 122 -16.43 -2.24 3.03
CA GLY A 122 -15.40 -2.52 4.03
C GLY A 122 -15.22 -4.02 4.31
N GLN A 123 -16.31 -4.80 4.33
CA GLN A 123 -16.23 -6.25 4.46
C GLN A 123 -15.54 -6.88 3.24
N ARG A 124 -15.84 -6.42 2.02
CA ARG A 124 -15.15 -6.88 0.79
C ARG A 124 -13.65 -6.57 0.81
N SER A 125 -13.26 -5.38 1.26
CA SER A 125 -11.83 -5.02 1.42
C SER A 125 -11.15 -5.95 2.43
N ARG A 126 -11.81 -6.32 3.51
CA ARG A 126 -11.29 -7.28 4.50
C ARG A 126 -11.19 -8.71 3.93
N VAL A 127 -12.11 -9.13 3.04
CA VAL A 127 -11.97 -10.41 2.33
C VAL A 127 -10.72 -10.39 1.44
N SER A 128 -10.49 -9.30 0.68
CA SER A 128 -9.27 -9.13 -0.12
C SER A 128 -7.99 -9.16 0.74
N LEU A 129 -8.01 -8.50 1.89
CA LEU A 129 -6.89 -8.56 2.84
C LEU A 129 -6.67 -9.99 3.36
N ALA A 130 -7.74 -10.70 3.71
CA ALA A 130 -7.65 -12.09 4.16
C ALA A 130 -7.03 -13.00 3.10
N THR A 131 -7.37 -12.81 1.81
CA THR A 131 -6.76 -13.61 0.72
C THR A 131 -5.26 -13.34 0.60
N ALA A 132 -4.83 -12.07 0.73
CA ALA A 132 -3.42 -11.69 0.66
C ALA A 132 -2.60 -12.23 1.86
N LEU A 133 -3.24 -12.46 3.00
CA LEU A 133 -2.59 -12.98 4.21
C LEU A 133 -2.51 -14.52 4.26
N LEU A 134 -3.16 -15.26 3.35
CA LEU A 134 -3.17 -16.72 3.35
C LEU A 134 -1.77 -17.34 3.24
N SER A 135 -0.87 -16.72 2.49
CA SER A 135 0.51 -17.19 2.28
C SER A 135 1.49 -16.81 3.39
N GLU A 136 1.05 -16.11 4.46
CA GLU A 136 1.95 -15.53 5.48
C GLU A 136 3.03 -14.64 4.86
N PRO A 137 2.66 -13.58 4.13
CA PRO A 137 3.63 -12.77 3.42
C PRO A 137 4.59 -12.06 4.39
N GLU A 138 5.83 -11.88 3.96
CA GLU A 138 6.83 -11.06 4.63
C GLU A 138 6.64 -9.56 4.30
N LEU A 139 6.11 -9.29 3.08
CA LEU A 139 5.73 -7.94 2.63
C LEU A 139 4.26 -7.92 2.21
N LEU A 140 3.52 -6.98 2.75
CA LEU A 140 2.13 -6.72 2.38
C LEU A 140 2.01 -5.32 1.73
N VAL A 141 1.64 -5.30 0.46
CA VAL A 141 1.43 -4.07 -0.31
C VAL A 141 -0.07 -3.80 -0.40
N LEU A 142 -0.51 -2.62 0.07
CA LEU A 142 -1.93 -2.27 0.23
C LEU A 142 -2.24 -0.97 -0.51
N ASP A 143 -2.97 -1.06 -1.62
CA ASP A 143 -3.29 0.10 -2.46
C ASP A 143 -4.63 0.71 -2.05
N GLU A 144 -4.57 1.81 -1.30
CA GLU A 144 -5.71 2.57 -0.74
C GLU A 144 -6.73 1.70 0.03
N PRO A 145 -6.28 0.86 0.99
CA PRO A 145 -7.12 -0.16 1.63
C PRO A 145 -8.24 0.40 2.51
N THR A 146 -8.15 1.67 2.88
CA THR A 146 -9.07 2.38 3.80
C THR A 146 -10.13 3.20 3.07
N THR A 147 -10.03 3.29 1.73
CA THR A 147 -10.94 4.11 0.93
C THR A 147 -12.39 3.64 1.06
N GLY A 148 -13.28 4.59 1.39
CA GLY A 148 -14.72 4.31 1.55
C GLY A 148 -15.11 3.61 2.86
N LEU A 149 -14.18 3.48 3.81
CA LEU A 149 -14.48 3.01 5.15
C LEU A 149 -14.96 4.17 6.05
N ASP A 150 -15.90 3.87 6.93
CA ASP A 150 -16.22 4.77 8.03
C ASP A 150 -15.05 4.84 9.04
N PRO A 151 -15.02 5.86 9.93
CA PRO A 151 -13.91 6.06 10.86
C PRO A 151 -13.64 4.87 11.79
N VAL A 152 -14.68 4.15 12.23
CA VAL A 152 -14.53 3.01 13.16
C VAL A 152 -13.86 1.84 12.43
N LEU A 153 -14.36 1.50 11.24
CA LEU A 153 -13.80 0.42 10.42
C LEU A 153 -12.36 0.72 9.99
N ARG A 154 -12.05 2.00 9.74
CA ARG A 154 -10.69 2.45 9.42
C ARG A 154 -9.73 2.22 10.58
N ASP A 155 -10.11 2.64 11.79
CA ASP A 155 -9.30 2.45 12.99
C ASP A 155 -9.07 0.96 13.29
N GLU A 156 -10.09 0.11 13.16
CA GLU A 156 -9.95 -1.35 13.31
C GLU A 156 -8.97 -1.94 12.28
N LEU A 157 -8.97 -1.42 11.04
CA LEU A 157 -8.05 -1.89 10.00
C LEU A 157 -6.61 -1.48 10.31
N TRP A 158 -6.38 -0.24 10.77
CA TRP A 158 -5.06 0.22 11.19
C TRP A 158 -4.53 -0.55 12.39
N ARG A 159 -5.38 -0.93 13.35
CA ARG A 159 -4.98 -1.84 14.43
C ARG A 159 -4.52 -3.20 13.89
N THR A 160 -5.26 -3.76 12.93
CA THR A 160 -4.86 -5.01 12.27
C THR A 160 -3.50 -4.88 11.58
N PHE A 161 -3.23 -3.75 10.91
CA PHE A 161 -1.93 -3.48 10.27
C PHE A 161 -0.82 -3.39 11.33
N ARG A 162 -1.05 -2.72 12.44
CA ARG A 162 -0.07 -2.65 13.54
C ARG A 162 0.22 -4.03 14.12
N GLU A 163 -0.80 -4.84 14.39
CA GLU A 163 -0.61 -6.21 14.85
C GLU A 163 0.19 -7.09 13.87
N LEU A 164 0.05 -6.86 12.57
CA LEU A 164 0.86 -7.57 11.57
C LEU A 164 2.31 -7.10 11.59
N ALA A 165 2.56 -5.79 11.68
CA ALA A 165 3.92 -5.23 11.78
C ALA A 165 4.62 -5.70 13.06
N ASP A 166 3.94 -5.72 14.19
CA ASP A 166 4.46 -6.20 15.48
C ASP A 166 4.85 -7.70 15.42
N ARG A 167 4.30 -8.45 14.46
CA ARG A 167 4.69 -9.84 14.16
C ARG A 167 5.80 -9.96 13.11
N GLY A 168 6.35 -8.83 12.66
CA GLY A 168 7.46 -8.78 11.71
C GLY A 168 7.07 -8.69 10.24
N VAL A 169 5.77 -8.54 9.91
CA VAL A 169 5.34 -8.29 8.53
C VAL A 169 5.67 -6.86 8.16
N THR A 170 6.28 -6.66 7.00
CA THR A 170 6.50 -5.33 6.42
C THR A 170 5.25 -4.87 5.69
N LEU A 171 4.77 -3.65 5.93
CA LEU A 171 3.59 -3.11 5.25
C LEU A 171 3.96 -1.86 4.44
N LEU A 172 3.57 -1.84 3.17
CA LEU A 172 3.58 -0.63 2.33
C LEU A 172 2.12 -0.27 2.01
N VAL A 173 1.65 0.83 2.60
CA VAL A 173 0.24 1.26 2.54
C VAL A 173 0.14 2.55 1.76
N SER A 174 -0.57 2.57 0.62
CA SER A 174 -0.85 3.83 -0.05
C SER A 174 -2.10 4.52 0.51
N SER A 175 -2.04 5.84 0.58
CA SER A 175 -3.20 6.67 0.92
C SER A 175 -3.10 8.05 0.24
N HIS A 176 -4.25 8.71 0.12
CA HIS A 176 -4.34 10.12 -0.23
C HIS A 176 -4.81 10.98 0.96
N VAL A 177 -5.03 10.35 2.12
CA VAL A 177 -5.47 10.99 3.37
C VAL A 177 -4.27 11.17 4.30
N MET A 178 -3.92 12.43 4.61
CA MET A 178 -2.73 12.71 5.42
C MET A 178 -2.88 12.32 6.89
N ASP A 179 -4.10 12.29 7.44
CA ASP A 179 -4.34 11.82 8.81
C ASP A 179 -3.85 10.38 9.03
N GLU A 180 -3.84 9.56 7.98
CA GLU A 180 -3.35 8.19 8.04
C GLU A 180 -1.84 8.08 8.21
N ALA A 181 -1.10 9.16 7.91
CA ALA A 181 0.34 9.23 8.13
C ALA A 181 0.74 9.02 9.60
N ALA A 182 -0.14 9.38 10.54
CA ALA A 182 0.11 9.21 11.98
C ALA A 182 0.21 7.72 12.39
N HIS A 183 -0.37 6.81 11.62
CA HIS A 183 -0.32 5.37 11.87
C HIS A 183 0.95 4.70 11.32
N CYS A 184 1.76 5.42 10.53
CA CYS A 184 2.93 4.90 9.85
C CYS A 184 4.22 5.17 10.63
N ASP A 185 5.18 4.25 10.54
CA ASP A 185 6.53 4.42 11.10
C ASP A 185 7.39 5.28 10.18
N GLN A 186 7.20 5.12 8.85
CA GLN A 186 7.90 5.85 7.80
C GLN A 186 6.90 6.42 6.79
N LEU A 187 7.25 7.55 6.17
CA LEU A 187 6.46 8.21 5.13
C LEU A 187 7.27 8.36 3.86
N LEU A 188 6.68 7.95 2.75
CA LEU A 188 7.13 8.25 1.39
C LEU A 188 6.12 9.20 0.76
N LEU A 189 6.46 10.48 0.67
CA LEU A 189 5.55 11.49 0.12
C LEU A 189 5.80 11.66 -1.37
N LEU A 190 4.82 11.28 -2.18
CA LEU A 190 4.90 11.27 -3.64
C LEU A 190 4.03 12.37 -4.25
N ARG A 191 4.59 13.08 -5.25
CA ARG A 191 3.84 14.04 -6.05
C ARG A 191 4.40 14.15 -7.46
N ASP A 192 3.53 14.13 -8.46
CA ASP A 192 3.87 14.30 -9.88
C ASP A 192 5.04 13.39 -10.31
N GLY A 193 5.06 12.13 -9.82
CA GLY A 193 6.09 11.14 -10.09
C GLY A 193 7.41 11.34 -9.33
N ALA A 194 7.51 12.32 -8.44
CA ALA A 194 8.71 12.61 -7.67
C ALA A 194 8.52 12.34 -6.17
N LEU A 195 9.56 11.82 -5.52
CA LEU A 195 9.61 11.64 -4.07
C LEU A 195 9.97 12.98 -3.41
N LEU A 196 9.04 13.54 -2.64
CA LEU A 196 9.23 14.82 -1.92
C LEU A 196 9.92 14.63 -0.57
N ALA A 197 9.66 13.52 0.09
CA ALA A 197 10.22 13.16 1.39
C ALA A 197 10.19 11.65 1.60
N ALA A 198 11.20 11.15 2.35
CA ALA A 198 11.29 9.80 2.90
C ALA A 198 11.76 9.96 4.34
N GLU A 199 10.85 9.94 5.31
CA GLU A 199 11.18 10.21 6.72
C GLU A 199 10.04 9.81 7.66
N THR A 200 10.29 9.79 8.97
CA THR A 200 9.23 9.54 9.96
C THR A 200 8.24 10.72 10.05
N PRO A 201 6.97 10.51 10.47
CA PRO A 201 6.01 11.59 10.69
C PRO A 201 6.56 12.69 11.60
N GLY A 202 7.19 12.32 12.70
CA GLY A 202 7.76 13.27 13.64
C GLY A 202 8.92 14.08 13.06
N SER A 203 9.78 13.49 12.20
CA SER A 203 10.82 14.21 11.48
C SER A 203 10.25 15.23 10.51
N LEU A 204 9.22 14.81 9.76
CA LEU A 204 8.52 15.69 8.82
C LEU A 204 7.93 16.92 9.51
N LEU A 205 7.21 16.74 10.63
CA LEU A 205 6.63 17.84 11.41
C LEU A 205 7.70 18.83 11.91
N ARG A 206 8.79 18.30 12.49
CA ARG A 206 9.94 19.13 12.94
C ARG A 206 10.57 19.92 11.79
N ARG A 207 10.85 19.25 10.66
CA ARG A 207 11.49 19.87 9.48
C ARG A 207 10.62 20.96 8.86
N THR A 208 9.32 20.76 8.86
CA THR A 208 8.36 21.71 8.31
C THR A 208 7.90 22.75 9.32
N ARG A 209 8.22 22.60 10.61
CA ARG A 209 7.81 23.47 11.72
C ARG A 209 6.29 23.64 11.80
N THR A 210 5.56 22.53 11.77
CA THR A 210 4.11 22.46 11.95
C THR A 210 3.77 21.22 12.78
N GLU A 211 2.60 21.22 13.41
CA GLU A 211 2.06 20.08 14.15
C GLU A 211 1.03 19.28 13.31
N ASP A 212 0.74 19.75 12.11
CA ASP A 212 -0.25 19.20 11.19
C ASP A 212 0.42 18.60 9.95
N LEU A 213 0.07 17.35 9.62
CA LEU A 213 0.68 16.60 8.51
C LEU A 213 0.20 17.09 7.13
N ASP A 214 -1.05 17.57 7.02
CA ASP A 214 -1.54 18.21 5.79
C ASP A 214 -0.77 19.51 5.51
N GLU A 215 -0.60 20.33 6.55
CA GLU A 215 0.19 21.55 6.41
C GLU A 215 1.67 21.24 6.10
N ALA A 216 2.24 20.20 6.71
CA ALA A 216 3.59 19.74 6.42
C ALA A 216 3.75 19.40 4.93
N PHE A 217 2.82 18.62 4.39
CA PHE A 217 2.79 18.26 2.97
C PHE A 217 2.67 19.51 2.08
N LEU A 218 1.74 20.43 2.38
CA LEU A 218 1.57 21.66 1.62
C LEU A 218 2.84 22.52 1.62
N ARG A 219 3.56 22.60 2.73
CA ARG A 219 4.84 23.33 2.83
C ARG A 219 5.93 22.72 1.94
N LEU A 220 6.01 21.37 1.88
CA LEU A 220 6.93 20.68 0.98
C LEU A 220 6.63 20.97 -0.48
N VAL A 221 5.36 20.86 -0.85
CA VAL A 221 4.87 21.13 -2.20
C VAL A 221 5.23 22.56 -2.65
N ARG A 222 5.00 23.57 -1.81
CA ARG A 222 5.34 24.97 -2.11
C ARG A 222 6.84 25.19 -2.28
N ARG A 223 7.67 24.48 -1.51
CA ARG A 223 9.14 24.55 -1.62
C ARG A 223 9.66 23.86 -2.88
N GLY A 224 9.10 22.71 -3.25
CA GLY A 224 9.44 21.98 -4.49
C GLY A 224 9.08 22.75 -5.75
N GLY A 225 7.91 23.40 -5.79
CA GLY A 225 7.48 24.23 -6.92
C GLY A 225 8.39 25.43 -7.20
N ARG A 226 9.01 26.01 -6.17
CA ARG A 226 9.99 27.11 -6.32
C ARG A 226 11.32 26.65 -6.95
N LYS A 227 11.77 25.43 -6.66
CA LYS A 227 13.00 24.88 -7.27
C LYS A 227 12.78 24.49 -8.73
N GLY A 228 11.62 23.94 -9.11
CA GLY A 228 11.29 23.59 -10.50
C GLY A 228 11.10 24.79 -11.43
N ALA A 229 10.53 25.89 -10.94
CA ALA A 229 10.36 27.12 -11.72
C ALA A 229 11.70 27.81 -12.03
N GLY A 230 12.67 27.72 -11.12
CA GLY A 230 14.03 28.25 -11.33
C GLY A 230 14.84 27.47 -12.36
N ALA A 231 14.68 26.15 -12.40
CA ALA A 231 15.40 25.28 -13.34
C ALA A 231 14.87 25.41 -14.79
N ARG A 232 13.56 25.59 -14.99
CA ARG A 232 12.98 25.83 -16.33
C ARG A 232 13.39 27.17 -16.91
N ARG A 233 13.57 28.23 -16.09
CA ARG A 233 14.06 29.54 -16.57
C ARG A 233 15.54 29.55 -16.96
N ARG A 234 16.37 28.64 -16.44
CA ARG A 234 17.80 28.52 -16.83
C ARG A 234 18.01 27.70 -18.11
N ARG A 235 17.06 26.89 -18.57
CA ARG A 235 17.13 26.13 -19.86
C ARG A 235 16.53 26.90 -21.04
N ALA A 236 15.90 28.05 -20.80
CA ALA A 236 15.30 28.91 -21.83
C ALA A 236 16.11 30.21 -22.11
N ARG A 237 17.40 30.22 -21.71
CA ARG A 237 18.35 31.28 -22.06
C ARG A 237 19.55 30.67 -22.77
#